data_793549ac10025d2bd389aaa482e00513
#
_entry.id   793549ac10025d2bd389aaa482e00513
#
_cell.length_a   1.000
_cell.length_b   1.000
_cell.length_c   1.000
_cell.angle_alpha   90.00
_cell.angle_beta   90.00
_cell.angle_gamma   90.00
#
_symmetry.space_group_name_H-M   'P 1'
#
loop_
_entity.id
_entity.type
_entity.pdbx_description
1 polymer ?
#
loop_
_entity_poly.entity_id
_entity_poly.type
_entity_poly.pdbx_seq_one_letter_code
_entity_poly.pdbx_strand_id
1 'polypeptide(L)'
;VDGVRRTWESTWSNPRDVLLLFDIDGTLLLKASREHAEALHAALRRIHLLEEIPTGKIEAAGRTDDAIARSILTLAGVPAERVDDRARDVRAMACAEYQHRCPADLRAHLAPGVPEVLDVLAARPDVDLALLTGNLDCIARLKVDRAGIGHHFPRGEGAFGSDSEDRTDLPEIARTRHGTARGEPPYPRERTVVIGDTPRDIACARADGCHVIAIATGPFRPSDLAGADVVVDMAREIPAALARIPGLA
;
A
#
# COMPACT_ATOMS: atom_id res chain seq x y z
N VAL A 1 -45.29 -5.12 -13.00
CA VAL A 1 -44.21 -5.51 -12.06
C VAL A 1 -42.99 -4.67 -12.45
N ASP A 2 -42.97 -3.42 -11.96
CA ASP A 2 -41.89 -2.48 -12.25
C ASP A 2 -40.68 -2.78 -11.40
N GLY A 3 -39.61 -3.25 -12.04
CA GLY A 3 -38.30 -3.39 -11.45
C GLY A 3 -37.67 -2.01 -11.21
N VAL A 4 -37.75 -1.53 -9.97
CA VAL A 4 -37.02 -0.36 -9.52
C VAL A 4 -35.52 -0.68 -9.57
N ARG A 5 -34.84 -0.23 -10.63
CA ARG A 5 -33.38 -0.11 -10.63
C ARG A 5 -33.04 0.98 -9.61
N ARG A 6 -32.56 0.60 -8.45
CA ARG A 6 -31.92 1.52 -7.52
C ARG A 6 -30.60 1.96 -8.16
N THR A 7 -30.60 3.12 -8.80
CA THR A 7 -29.38 3.84 -9.12
C THR A 7 -28.79 4.32 -7.79
N TRP A 8 -27.68 3.77 -7.37
CA TRP A 8 -26.89 4.28 -6.25
C TRP A 8 -26.22 5.58 -6.74
N GLU A 9 -26.98 6.67 -6.69
CA GLU A 9 -26.36 7.99 -6.74
C GLU A 9 -25.50 8.14 -5.48
N SER A 10 -24.24 8.45 -5.67
CA SER A 10 -23.24 8.67 -4.63
C SER A 10 -23.76 9.70 -3.61
N THR A 11 -24.07 9.26 -2.39
CA THR A 11 -24.56 10.11 -1.30
C THR A 11 -23.45 10.67 -0.42
N TRP A 12 -22.22 10.76 -0.94
CA TRP A 12 -21.14 11.39 -0.21
C TRP A 12 -21.47 12.86 0.05
N SER A 13 -21.32 13.29 1.30
CA SER A 13 -21.72 14.62 1.79
C SER A 13 -20.92 15.77 1.16
N ASN A 14 -19.76 15.48 0.55
CA ASN A 14 -18.97 16.44 -0.19
C ASN A 14 -18.39 15.80 -1.48
N PRO A 15 -18.95 16.08 -2.68
CA PRO A 15 -18.49 15.47 -3.94
C PRO A 15 -17.11 15.96 -4.41
N ARG A 16 -16.44 16.83 -3.65
CA ARG A 16 -15.12 17.39 -4.01
C ARG A 16 -13.95 16.72 -3.29
N ASP A 17 -14.22 15.86 -2.30
CA ASP A 17 -13.18 15.21 -1.51
C ASP A 17 -12.41 14.18 -2.36
N VAL A 18 -11.12 14.06 -2.14
CA VAL A 18 -10.22 13.11 -2.81
C VAL A 18 -9.56 12.21 -1.77
N LEU A 19 -9.61 10.90 -1.97
CA LEU A 19 -8.88 9.92 -1.17
C LEU A 19 -7.54 9.59 -1.83
N LEU A 20 -6.44 9.88 -1.15
CA LEU A 20 -5.09 9.54 -1.58
C LEU A 20 -4.60 8.30 -0.84
N LEU A 21 -4.29 7.25 -1.59
CA LEU A 21 -3.82 5.97 -1.10
C LEU A 21 -2.32 5.83 -1.37
N PHE A 22 -1.50 5.95 -0.33
CA PHE A 22 -0.04 5.94 -0.43
C PHE A 22 0.56 4.55 -0.23
N ASP A 23 1.40 4.11 -1.15
CA ASP A 23 2.37 3.04 -0.89
C ASP A 23 3.50 3.54 0.01
N ILE A 24 4.28 2.61 0.58
CA ILE A 24 5.34 2.92 1.54
C ILE A 24 6.73 2.75 0.91
N ASP A 25 7.08 1.53 0.50
CA ASP A 25 8.46 1.20 0.11
C ASP A 25 8.75 1.66 -1.32
N GLY A 26 9.65 2.62 -1.47
CA GLY A 26 9.94 3.28 -2.74
C GLY A 26 9.16 4.57 -2.97
N THR A 27 8.07 4.78 -2.22
CA THR A 27 7.18 5.95 -2.30
C THR A 27 7.38 6.90 -1.13
N LEU A 28 7.00 6.49 0.08
CA LEU A 28 7.19 7.29 1.31
C LEU A 28 8.59 7.07 1.92
N LEU A 29 9.09 5.83 1.88
CA LEU A 29 10.37 5.44 2.45
C LEU A 29 11.27 4.80 1.40
N LEU A 30 12.55 5.23 1.38
CA LEU A 30 13.58 4.69 0.52
C LEU A 30 14.54 3.80 1.34
N LYS A 31 14.91 2.63 0.79
CA LYS A 31 15.90 1.71 1.39
C LYS A 31 15.55 1.25 2.81
N ALA A 32 14.25 1.14 3.14
CA ALA A 32 13.75 0.73 4.46
C ALA A 32 13.22 -0.72 4.49
N SER A 33 13.54 -1.54 3.49
CA SER A 33 12.94 -2.88 3.30
C SER A 33 13.85 -4.03 3.77
N ARG A 34 15.11 -3.77 4.16
CA ARG A 34 16.06 -4.82 4.54
C ARG A 34 15.61 -5.58 5.78
N GLU A 35 15.38 -4.87 6.88
CA GLU A 35 14.96 -5.45 8.16
C GLU A 35 13.58 -6.10 8.07
N HIS A 36 12.73 -5.58 7.18
CA HIS A 36 11.43 -6.16 6.86
C HIS A 36 11.59 -7.52 6.15
N ALA A 37 12.41 -7.61 5.11
CA ALA A 37 12.70 -8.87 4.44
C ALA A 37 13.34 -9.90 5.38
N GLU A 38 14.27 -9.47 6.23
CA GLU A 38 14.90 -10.33 7.26
C GLU A 38 13.86 -10.86 8.27
N ALA A 39 12.88 -10.04 8.67
CA ALA A 39 11.79 -10.45 9.55
C ALA A 39 10.87 -11.50 8.90
N LEU A 40 10.48 -11.28 7.65
CA LEU A 40 9.70 -12.24 6.89
C LEU A 40 10.45 -13.57 6.73
N HIS A 41 11.72 -13.53 6.34
CA HIS A 41 12.55 -14.72 6.22
C HIS A 41 12.71 -15.48 7.55
N ALA A 42 12.86 -14.76 8.67
CA ALA A 42 12.92 -15.38 10.00
C ALA A 42 11.60 -16.07 10.36
N ALA A 43 10.47 -15.44 10.06
CA ALA A 43 9.15 -16.04 10.26
C ALA A 43 8.95 -17.31 9.45
N LEU A 44 9.30 -17.28 8.15
CA LEU A 44 9.17 -18.44 7.26
C LEU A 44 10.02 -19.62 7.75
N ARG A 45 11.30 -19.38 8.11
CA ARG A 45 12.17 -20.43 8.66
C ARG A 45 11.57 -21.04 9.92
N ARG A 46 11.09 -20.22 10.84
CA ARG A 46 10.60 -20.70 12.13
C ARG A 46 9.29 -21.46 12.05
N ILE A 47 8.34 -20.98 11.22
CA ILE A 47 6.99 -21.56 11.12
C ILE A 47 6.99 -22.82 10.23
N HIS A 48 7.78 -22.82 9.17
CA HIS A 48 7.84 -23.94 8.24
C HIS A 48 9.06 -24.87 8.46
N LEU A 49 9.88 -24.58 9.47
CA LEU A 49 11.09 -25.35 9.84
C LEU A 49 12.08 -25.45 8.67
N LEU A 50 12.26 -24.34 7.93
CA LEU A 50 13.22 -24.30 6.84
C LEU A 50 14.63 -24.07 7.40
N GLU A 51 15.59 -24.87 6.93
CA GLU A 51 17.00 -24.66 7.26
C GLU A 51 17.51 -23.38 6.62
N GLU A 52 17.18 -23.16 5.35
CA GLU A 52 17.59 -21.99 4.57
C GLU A 52 16.42 -21.42 3.75
N ILE A 53 16.49 -20.14 3.45
CA ILE A 53 15.60 -19.50 2.50
C ILE A 53 16.13 -19.77 1.08
N PRO A 54 15.30 -20.28 0.15
CA PRO A 54 15.74 -20.55 -1.22
C PRO A 54 16.32 -19.30 -1.89
N THR A 55 17.42 -19.44 -2.59
CA THR A 55 18.13 -18.36 -3.30
C THR A 55 17.53 -18.03 -4.69
N GLY A 56 16.32 -18.47 -5.00
CA GLY A 56 15.63 -18.16 -6.23
C GLY A 56 15.35 -16.65 -6.40
N LYS A 57 15.34 -16.18 -7.66
CA LYS A 57 15.00 -14.79 -7.95
C LYS A 57 13.51 -14.56 -7.71
N ILE A 58 13.19 -13.88 -6.60
CA ILE A 58 11.83 -13.44 -6.29
C ILE A 58 11.76 -11.93 -6.51
N GLU A 59 10.91 -11.52 -7.42
CA GLU A 59 10.58 -10.12 -7.62
C GLU A 59 9.65 -9.66 -6.49
N ALA A 60 10.14 -8.89 -5.53
CA ALA A 60 9.38 -8.44 -4.36
C ALA A 60 8.70 -7.08 -4.58
N ALA A 61 9.26 -6.21 -5.43
CA ALA A 61 8.80 -4.83 -5.61
C ALA A 61 7.30 -4.76 -5.95
N GLY A 62 6.54 -4.04 -5.14
CA GLY A 62 5.10 -3.86 -5.31
C GLY A 62 4.24 -5.10 -5.07
N ARG A 63 4.76 -6.19 -4.51
CA ARG A 63 3.97 -7.36 -4.11
C ARG A 63 3.54 -7.28 -2.65
N THR A 64 2.53 -8.06 -2.30
CA THR A 64 2.14 -8.27 -0.90
C THR A 64 3.12 -9.21 -0.20
N ASP A 65 3.29 -9.04 1.11
CA ASP A 65 4.15 -9.90 1.92
C ASP A 65 3.72 -11.38 1.84
N ASP A 66 2.40 -11.62 1.81
CA ASP A 66 1.87 -12.98 1.67
C ASP A 66 2.20 -13.60 0.31
N ALA A 67 2.10 -12.83 -0.79
CA ALA A 67 2.48 -13.30 -2.11
C ALA A 67 3.99 -13.58 -2.21
N ILE A 68 4.82 -12.79 -1.54
CA ILE A 68 6.27 -13.03 -1.43
C ILE A 68 6.52 -14.29 -0.62
N ALA A 69 5.88 -14.42 0.56
CA ALA A 69 5.99 -15.59 1.42
C ALA A 69 5.61 -16.88 0.68
N ARG A 70 4.47 -16.88 -0.01
CA ARG A 70 4.02 -18.03 -0.82
C ARG A 70 5.04 -18.40 -1.88
N SER A 71 5.61 -17.43 -2.58
CA SER A 71 6.62 -17.70 -3.62
C SER A 71 7.88 -18.35 -3.04
N ILE A 72 8.35 -17.86 -1.88
CA ILE A 72 9.50 -18.44 -1.15
C ILE A 72 9.18 -19.88 -0.74
N LEU A 73 8.02 -20.11 -0.13
CA LEU A 73 7.61 -21.41 0.37
C LEU A 73 7.40 -22.42 -0.77
N THR A 74 6.85 -21.97 -1.90
CA THR A 74 6.72 -22.81 -3.11
C THR A 74 8.09 -23.25 -3.63
N LEU A 75 9.06 -22.33 -3.69
CA LEU A 75 10.44 -22.66 -4.06
C LEU A 75 11.11 -23.61 -3.07
N ALA A 76 10.74 -23.53 -1.78
CA ALA A 76 11.19 -24.46 -0.74
C ALA A 76 10.48 -25.82 -0.78
N GLY A 77 9.54 -26.04 -1.71
CA GLY A 77 8.79 -27.30 -1.82
C GLY A 77 7.72 -27.49 -0.73
N VAL A 78 7.31 -26.42 -0.03
CA VAL A 78 6.23 -26.50 0.98
C VAL A 78 4.90 -26.67 0.27
N PRO A 79 4.07 -27.68 0.63
CA PRO A 79 2.75 -27.88 0.04
C PRO A 79 1.83 -26.67 0.24
N ALA A 80 1.02 -26.33 -0.77
CA ALA A 80 0.13 -25.16 -0.75
C ALA A 80 -0.82 -25.17 0.45
N GLU A 81 -1.40 -26.32 0.78
CA GLU A 81 -2.28 -26.50 1.95
C GLU A 81 -1.57 -26.06 3.26
N ARG A 82 -0.31 -26.48 3.44
CA ARG A 82 0.49 -26.07 4.61
C ARG A 82 0.82 -24.57 4.61
N VAL A 83 1.00 -23.97 3.43
CA VAL A 83 1.18 -22.50 3.30
C VAL A 83 -0.07 -21.79 3.80
N ASP A 84 -1.24 -22.22 3.34
CA ASP A 84 -2.53 -21.62 3.72
C ASP A 84 -2.82 -21.80 5.21
N ASP A 85 -2.67 -23.01 5.75
CA ASP A 85 -2.92 -23.34 7.16
C ASP A 85 -2.05 -22.51 8.12
N ARG A 86 -0.83 -22.16 7.70
CA ARG A 86 0.14 -21.47 8.57
C ARG A 86 0.30 -19.98 8.23
N ALA A 87 -0.45 -19.44 7.28
CA ALA A 87 -0.33 -18.04 6.85
C ALA A 87 -0.50 -17.05 8.02
N ARG A 88 -1.48 -17.29 8.90
CA ARG A 88 -1.70 -16.45 10.09
C ARG A 88 -0.51 -16.47 11.05
N ASP A 89 0.10 -17.65 11.27
CA ASP A 89 1.26 -17.78 12.15
C ASP A 89 2.48 -17.08 11.56
N VAL A 90 2.68 -17.17 10.25
CA VAL A 90 3.75 -16.46 9.52
C VAL A 90 3.58 -14.95 9.69
N ARG A 91 2.37 -14.41 9.47
CA ARG A 91 2.09 -12.98 9.65
C ARG A 91 2.39 -12.53 11.08
N ALA A 92 1.89 -13.25 12.09
CA ALA A 92 2.11 -12.92 13.49
C ALA A 92 3.61 -12.94 13.85
N MET A 93 4.35 -13.95 13.38
CA MET A 93 5.79 -14.07 13.61
C MET A 93 6.56 -12.97 12.87
N ALA A 94 6.21 -12.64 11.61
CA ALA A 94 6.87 -11.57 10.86
C ALA A 94 6.69 -10.21 11.55
N CYS A 95 5.50 -9.93 12.07
CA CYS A 95 5.23 -8.73 12.87
C CYS A 95 6.12 -8.67 14.12
N ALA A 96 6.21 -9.76 14.89
CA ALA A 96 7.04 -9.83 16.09
C ALA A 96 8.53 -9.65 15.75
N GLU A 97 9.02 -10.36 14.74
CA GLU A 97 10.40 -10.26 14.27
C GLU A 97 10.73 -8.84 13.78
N TYR A 98 9.80 -8.19 13.03
CA TYR A 98 10.02 -6.83 12.58
C TYR A 98 10.04 -5.81 13.71
N GLN A 99 9.19 -5.97 14.72
CA GLN A 99 9.19 -5.08 15.89
C GLN A 99 10.56 -5.06 16.59
N HIS A 100 11.26 -6.20 16.64
CA HIS A 100 12.61 -6.29 17.22
C HIS A 100 13.72 -5.75 16.30
N ARG A 101 13.56 -5.88 14.98
CA ARG A 101 14.58 -5.53 13.98
C ARG A 101 14.48 -4.10 13.50
N CYS A 102 13.27 -3.56 13.46
CA CYS A 102 13.01 -2.23 12.92
C CYS A 102 13.84 -1.17 13.65
N PRO A 103 14.62 -0.35 12.95
CA PRO A 103 15.35 0.75 13.56
C PRO A 103 14.42 1.65 14.40
N ALA A 104 14.91 2.19 15.50
CA ALA A 104 14.11 3.06 16.35
C ALA A 104 13.68 4.36 15.66
N ASP A 105 14.42 4.77 14.64
CA ASP A 105 14.17 5.98 13.84
C ASP A 105 14.36 5.67 12.36
N LEU A 106 13.33 5.91 11.56
CA LEU A 106 13.34 5.76 10.10
C LEU A 106 13.27 7.10 9.37
N ARG A 107 13.38 8.24 10.04
CA ARG A 107 13.30 9.56 9.41
C ARG A 107 14.37 9.78 8.34
N ALA A 108 15.55 9.18 8.50
CA ALA A 108 16.61 9.23 7.49
C ALA A 108 16.26 8.47 6.19
N HIS A 109 15.23 7.64 6.21
CA HIS A 109 14.72 6.89 5.06
C HIS A 109 13.56 7.59 4.34
N LEU A 110 13.04 8.70 4.84
CA LEU A 110 11.98 9.44 4.16
C LEU A 110 12.43 9.86 2.77
N ALA A 111 11.57 9.66 1.78
CA ALA A 111 11.83 10.18 0.44
C ALA A 111 11.81 11.72 0.47
N PRO A 112 12.66 12.38 -0.36
CA PRO A 112 12.77 13.83 -0.35
C PRO A 112 11.42 14.53 -0.58
N GLY A 113 11.07 15.45 0.34
CA GLY A 113 9.84 16.25 0.28
C GLY A 113 8.58 15.54 0.77
N VAL A 114 8.68 14.31 1.29
CA VAL A 114 7.51 13.58 1.82
C VAL A 114 6.90 14.25 3.04
N PRO A 115 7.63 14.65 4.09
CA PRO A 115 7.01 15.32 5.24
C PRO A 115 6.22 16.57 4.84
N GLU A 116 6.85 17.45 4.07
CA GLU A 116 6.26 18.72 3.65
C GLU A 116 5.02 18.51 2.77
N VAL A 117 5.04 17.53 1.87
CA VAL A 117 3.89 17.27 1.01
C VAL A 117 2.72 16.65 1.79
N LEU A 118 3.00 15.77 2.76
CA LEU A 118 1.97 15.20 3.62
C LEU A 118 1.31 16.29 4.47
N ASP A 119 2.10 17.22 5.04
CA ASP A 119 1.57 18.38 5.78
C ASP A 119 0.67 19.26 4.91
N VAL A 120 1.11 19.56 3.67
CA VAL A 120 0.33 20.36 2.71
C VAL A 120 -0.97 19.66 2.32
N LEU A 121 -0.92 18.36 2.05
CA LEU A 121 -2.10 17.59 1.67
C LEU A 121 -3.07 17.41 2.84
N ALA A 122 -2.58 17.10 4.03
CA ALA A 122 -3.39 16.95 5.23
C ALA A 122 -4.06 18.26 5.70
N ALA A 123 -3.50 19.41 5.33
CA ALA A 123 -4.11 20.73 5.63
C ALA A 123 -5.28 21.07 4.68
N ARG A 124 -5.47 20.33 3.60
CA ARG A 124 -6.57 20.54 2.66
C ARG A 124 -7.86 19.88 3.19
N PRO A 125 -8.97 20.62 3.29
CA PRO A 125 -10.24 20.07 3.79
C PRO A 125 -10.94 19.13 2.81
N ASP A 126 -10.45 19.05 1.57
CA ASP A 126 -10.96 18.24 0.48
C ASP A 126 -10.07 17.03 0.16
N VAL A 127 -9.12 16.68 1.03
CA VAL A 127 -8.18 15.57 0.83
C VAL A 127 -8.11 14.69 2.07
N ASP A 128 -8.31 13.40 1.89
CA ASP A 128 -8.07 12.38 2.91
C ASP A 128 -6.86 11.53 2.53
N LEU A 129 -6.07 11.13 3.53
CA LEU A 129 -4.86 10.33 3.34
C LEU A 129 -5.02 8.95 3.99
N ALA A 130 -4.69 7.88 3.26
CA ALA A 130 -4.63 6.54 3.81
C ALA A 130 -3.45 5.75 3.18
N LEU A 131 -3.11 4.62 3.80
CA LEU A 131 -2.07 3.73 3.29
C LEU A 131 -2.67 2.68 2.35
N LEU A 132 -1.92 2.34 1.30
CA LEU A 132 -2.18 1.19 0.46
C LEU A 132 -0.85 0.51 0.13
N THR A 133 -0.56 -0.60 0.78
CA THR A 133 0.76 -1.21 0.68
C THR A 133 0.71 -2.73 0.73
N GLY A 134 1.68 -3.37 0.07
CA GLY A 134 1.87 -4.82 0.18
C GLY A 134 2.41 -5.27 1.54
N ASN A 135 2.84 -4.37 2.40
CA ASN A 135 3.30 -4.71 3.74
C ASN A 135 2.15 -5.21 4.63
N LEU A 136 2.44 -6.11 5.57
CA LEU A 136 1.51 -6.42 6.66
C LEU A 136 1.18 -5.15 7.45
N ASP A 137 -0.08 -4.99 7.91
CA ASP A 137 -0.54 -3.77 8.63
C ASP A 137 0.38 -3.39 9.79
N CYS A 138 0.76 -4.35 10.65
CA CYS A 138 1.67 -4.10 11.77
C CYS A 138 3.03 -3.56 11.34
N ILE A 139 3.58 -4.04 10.22
CA ILE A 139 4.86 -3.60 9.66
C ILE A 139 4.71 -2.21 9.05
N ALA A 140 3.69 -2.00 8.24
CA ALA A 140 3.37 -0.73 7.62
C ALA A 140 3.23 0.39 8.67
N ARG A 141 2.41 0.15 9.71
CA ARG A 141 2.18 1.11 10.79
C ARG A 141 3.45 1.42 11.56
N LEU A 142 4.25 0.40 11.89
CA LEU A 142 5.51 0.62 12.60
C LEU A 142 6.51 1.42 11.76
N LYS A 143 6.58 1.18 10.44
CA LYS A 143 7.41 1.97 9.52
C LYS A 143 7.06 3.46 9.56
N VAL A 144 5.80 3.79 9.32
CA VAL A 144 5.37 5.20 9.26
C VAL A 144 5.44 5.88 10.62
N ASP A 145 5.17 5.17 11.73
CA ASP A 145 5.31 5.68 13.09
C ASP A 145 6.78 6.03 13.41
N ARG A 146 7.73 5.13 13.07
CA ARG A 146 9.17 5.37 13.27
C ARG A 146 9.77 6.37 12.29
N ALA A 147 9.12 6.57 11.15
CA ALA A 147 9.45 7.67 10.23
C ALA A 147 8.88 9.04 10.68
N GLY A 148 8.04 9.07 11.73
CA GLY A 148 7.43 10.29 12.24
C GLY A 148 6.25 10.83 11.43
N ILE A 149 5.75 10.06 10.45
CA ILE A 149 4.66 10.45 9.56
C ILE A 149 3.35 9.67 9.81
N GLY A 150 3.34 8.77 10.81
CA GLY A 150 2.18 7.91 11.10
C GLY A 150 0.90 8.67 11.45
N HIS A 151 1.02 9.89 11.97
CA HIS A 151 -0.11 10.74 12.34
C HIS A 151 -0.96 11.21 11.14
N HIS A 152 -0.42 11.19 9.91
CA HIS A 152 -1.16 11.50 8.69
C HIS A 152 -2.10 10.37 8.22
N PHE A 153 -1.92 9.15 8.74
CA PHE A 153 -2.63 7.97 8.26
C PHE A 153 -3.50 7.37 9.37
N PRO A 154 -4.81 7.65 9.39
CA PRO A 154 -5.72 7.19 10.44
C PRO A 154 -5.66 5.67 10.63
N ARG A 155 -5.70 5.22 11.90
CA ARG A 155 -5.79 3.79 12.20
C ARG A 155 -7.18 3.27 11.87
N GLY A 156 -7.25 2.03 11.38
CA GLY A 156 -8.49 1.42 10.92
C GLY A 156 -8.85 1.73 9.46
N GLU A 157 -8.12 2.63 8.82
CA GLU A 157 -8.25 2.95 7.39
C GLU A 157 -7.04 2.41 6.60
N GLY A 158 -7.16 2.44 5.26
CA GLY A 158 -6.14 1.91 4.36
C GLY A 158 -6.31 0.41 4.08
N ALA A 159 -5.38 -0.15 3.28
CA ALA A 159 -5.34 -1.57 2.97
C ALA A 159 -3.89 -2.08 2.90
N PHE A 160 -3.70 -3.33 3.30
CA PHE A 160 -2.40 -3.92 3.61
C PHE A 160 -2.27 -5.31 3.01
N GLY A 161 -1.06 -5.78 2.83
CA GLY A 161 -0.79 -7.14 2.40
C GLY A 161 -1.34 -8.25 3.32
N SER A 162 -1.74 -7.90 4.55
CA SER A 162 -2.46 -8.80 5.46
C SER A 162 -3.95 -8.94 5.13
N ASP A 163 -4.50 -8.10 4.28
CA ASP A 163 -5.93 -8.11 3.92
C ASP A 163 -6.21 -9.00 2.72
N SER A 164 -5.33 -9.00 1.73
CA SER A 164 -5.37 -9.89 0.56
C SER A 164 -3.94 -10.20 0.08
N GLU A 165 -3.74 -11.44 -0.40
CA GLU A 165 -2.53 -11.82 -1.11
C GLU A 165 -2.48 -11.14 -2.49
N ASP A 166 -3.63 -10.95 -3.13
CA ASP A 166 -3.74 -10.20 -4.38
C ASP A 166 -3.78 -8.69 -4.12
N ARG A 167 -2.72 -7.99 -4.57
CA ARG A 167 -2.63 -6.53 -4.41
C ARG A 167 -3.78 -5.79 -5.11
N THR A 168 -4.39 -6.37 -6.14
CA THR A 168 -5.47 -5.73 -6.89
C THR A 168 -6.76 -5.55 -6.09
N ASP A 169 -6.94 -6.28 -4.99
CA ASP A 169 -8.07 -6.15 -4.08
C ASP A 169 -7.92 -4.95 -3.12
N LEU A 170 -6.69 -4.47 -2.90
CA LEU A 170 -6.40 -3.50 -1.84
C LEU A 170 -7.10 -2.14 -2.04
N PRO A 171 -7.23 -1.56 -3.24
CA PRO A 171 -7.91 -0.27 -3.40
C PRO A 171 -9.40 -0.33 -2.98
N GLU A 172 -10.13 -1.38 -3.35
CA GLU A 172 -11.53 -1.56 -2.93
C GLU A 172 -11.65 -1.70 -1.41
N ILE A 173 -10.74 -2.47 -0.77
CA ILE A 173 -10.69 -2.63 0.69
C ILE A 173 -10.44 -1.28 1.37
N ALA A 174 -9.48 -0.48 0.87
CA ALA A 174 -9.17 0.84 1.43
C ALA A 174 -10.37 1.79 1.32
N ARG A 175 -11.02 1.86 0.16
CA ARG A 175 -12.21 2.70 -0.08
C ARG A 175 -13.38 2.28 0.81
N THR A 176 -13.57 0.98 0.98
CA THR A 176 -14.62 0.43 1.84
C THR A 176 -14.37 0.79 3.32
N ARG A 177 -13.16 0.64 3.82
CA ARG A 177 -12.82 1.03 5.19
C ARG A 177 -12.96 2.52 5.42
N HIS A 178 -12.53 3.33 4.46
CA HIS A 178 -12.67 4.78 4.51
C HIS A 178 -14.13 5.20 4.62
N GLY A 179 -15.01 4.63 3.80
CA GLY A 179 -16.46 4.85 3.88
C GLY A 179 -17.04 4.39 5.21
N THR A 180 -16.72 3.17 5.63
CA THR A 180 -17.22 2.58 6.88
C THR A 180 -16.86 3.44 8.10
N ALA A 181 -15.64 3.97 8.16
CA ALA A 181 -15.19 4.84 9.25
C ALA A 181 -16.02 6.14 9.38
N ARG A 182 -16.71 6.53 8.32
CA ARG A 182 -17.56 7.73 8.23
C ARG A 182 -19.06 7.42 8.21
N GLY A 183 -19.44 6.13 8.29
CA GLY A 183 -20.84 5.70 8.16
C GLY A 183 -21.39 5.83 6.73
N GLU A 184 -20.50 5.86 5.72
CA GLU A 184 -20.78 6.07 4.32
C GLU A 184 -20.53 4.79 3.51
N PRO A 185 -21.04 4.66 2.27
CA PRO A 185 -20.69 3.57 1.36
C PRO A 185 -19.19 3.62 1.00
N PRO A 186 -18.65 2.60 0.27
CA PRO A 186 -17.28 2.65 -0.23
C PRO A 186 -16.97 3.95 -0.97
N TYR A 187 -15.81 4.55 -0.68
CA TYR A 187 -15.43 5.82 -1.30
C TYR A 187 -15.40 5.71 -2.84
N PRO A 188 -15.85 6.74 -3.59
CA PRO A 188 -15.91 6.67 -5.05
C PRO A 188 -14.55 6.42 -5.68
N ARG A 189 -14.46 5.47 -6.61
CA ARG A 189 -13.20 5.11 -7.28
C ARG A 189 -12.64 6.22 -8.17
N GLU A 190 -13.54 6.98 -8.81
CA GLU A 190 -13.22 8.15 -9.65
C GLU A 190 -12.70 9.36 -8.85
N ARG A 191 -12.73 9.27 -7.52
CA ARG A 191 -12.19 10.26 -6.60
C ARG A 191 -11.07 9.68 -5.72
N THR A 192 -10.61 8.49 -6.05
CA THR A 192 -9.52 7.80 -5.37
C THR A 192 -8.27 7.79 -6.24
N VAL A 193 -7.13 8.15 -5.65
CA VAL A 193 -5.84 8.18 -6.33
C VAL A 193 -4.85 7.30 -5.58
N VAL A 194 -4.32 6.29 -6.24
CA VAL A 194 -3.19 5.50 -5.74
C VAL A 194 -1.90 6.25 -6.04
N ILE A 195 -0.99 6.28 -5.07
CA ILE A 195 0.33 6.90 -5.20
C ILE A 195 1.38 5.84 -4.89
N GLY A 196 2.19 5.48 -5.89
CA GLY A 196 3.18 4.41 -5.77
C GLY A 196 4.32 4.56 -6.77
N ASP A 197 5.34 3.69 -6.67
CA ASP A 197 6.56 3.77 -7.47
C ASP A 197 6.75 2.57 -8.42
N THR A 198 5.78 1.65 -8.48
CA THR A 198 5.90 0.42 -9.24
C THR A 198 4.80 0.25 -10.30
N PRO A 199 5.04 -0.54 -11.38
CA PRO A 199 3.98 -0.95 -12.30
C PRO A 199 2.83 -1.71 -11.62
N ARG A 200 3.06 -2.32 -10.45
CA ARG A 200 2.01 -3.02 -9.67
C ARG A 200 1.06 -2.05 -8.97
N ASP A 201 1.53 -0.85 -8.62
CA ASP A 201 0.65 0.23 -8.11
C ASP A 201 -0.30 0.69 -9.21
N ILE A 202 0.23 0.84 -10.41
CA ILE A 202 -0.59 1.17 -11.57
C ILE A 202 -1.61 0.06 -11.86
N ALA A 203 -1.17 -1.20 -11.85
CA ALA A 203 -2.05 -2.33 -12.11
C ALA A 203 -3.17 -2.44 -11.08
N CYS A 204 -2.87 -2.26 -9.78
CA CYS A 204 -3.89 -2.35 -8.74
C CYS A 204 -4.88 -1.18 -8.80
N ALA A 205 -4.43 0.04 -9.07
CA ALA A 205 -5.32 1.18 -9.28
C ALA A 205 -6.28 0.95 -10.47
N ARG A 206 -5.74 0.47 -11.60
CA ARG A 206 -6.53 0.20 -12.81
C ARG A 206 -7.52 -0.94 -12.62
N ALA A 207 -7.19 -1.97 -11.85
CA ALA A 207 -8.09 -3.09 -11.57
C ALA A 207 -9.37 -2.63 -10.85
N ASP A 208 -9.27 -1.67 -9.93
CA ASP A 208 -10.42 -1.09 -9.23
C ASP A 208 -11.02 0.15 -9.95
N GLY A 209 -10.39 0.63 -11.02
CA GLY A 209 -10.83 1.84 -11.74
C GLY A 209 -10.48 3.14 -11.04
N CYS A 210 -9.49 3.13 -10.15
CA CYS A 210 -8.94 4.32 -9.50
C CYS A 210 -7.94 5.05 -10.41
N HIS A 211 -7.72 6.33 -10.10
CA HIS A 211 -6.60 7.08 -10.67
C HIS A 211 -5.27 6.66 -10.04
N VAL A 212 -4.16 6.99 -10.72
CA VAL A 212 -2.82 6.70 -10.21
C VAL A 212 -1.81 7.80 -10.58
N ILE A 213 -1.07 8.26 -9.56
CA ILE A 213 0.13 9.06 -9.72
C ILE A 213 1.33 8.15 -9.43
N ALA A 214 2.19 7.95 -10.40
CA ALA A 214 3.42 7.19 -10.19
C ALA A 214 4.58 8.13 -9.85
N ILE A 215 5.41 7.74 -8.85
CA ILE A 215 6.61 8.50 -8.46
C ILE A 215 7.84 7.70 -8.87
N ALA A 216 8.73 8.30 -9.66
CA ALA A 216 9.94 7.64 -10.15
C ALA A 216 11.09 7.67 -9.13
N THR A 217 10.80 7.39 -7.85
CA THR A 217 11.77 7.32 -6.75
C THR A 217 12.25 5.90 -6.46
N GLY A 218 11.52 4.89 -6.93
CA GLY A 218 11.84 3.47 -6.79
C GLY A 218 12.80 2.95 -7.87
N PRO A 219 12.85 1.64 -8.08
CA PRO A 219 13.78 1.01 -9.05
C PRO A 219 13.33 1.14 -10.51
N PHE A 220 12.11 1.63 -10.77
CA PHE A 220 11.54 1.72 -12.11
C PHE A 220 11.77 3.09 -12.73
N ARG A 221 12.06 3.10 -14.05
CA ARG A 221 12.22 4.35 -14.81
C ARG A 221 10.86 4.96 -15.13
N PRO A 222 10.78 6.27 -15.40
CA PRO A 222 9.53 6.91 -15.83
C PRO A 222 8.84 6.21 -17.02
N SER A 223 9.63 5.64 -17.96
CA SER A 223 9.10 4.86 -19.08
C SER A 223 8.37 3.60 -18.65
N ASP A 224 8.80 2.98 -17.57
CA ASP A 224 8.20 1.75 -17.04
C ASP A 224 6.89 2.05 -16.28
N LEU A 225 6.67 3.33 -15.94
CA LEU A 225 5.51 3.87 -15.21
C LEU A 225 4.51 4.61 -16.11
N ALA A 226 4.71 4.58 -17.44
CA ALA A 226 3.89 5.33 -18.41
C ALA A 226 2.40 4.95 -18.44
N GLY A 227 1.98 3.88 -17.76
CA GLY A 227 0.56 3.50 -17.58
C GLY A 227 -0.19 4.31 -16.51
N ALA A 228 0.50 5.17 -15.74
CA ALA A 228 -0.10 6.06 -14.76
C ALA A 228 -0.81 7.26 -15.43
N ASP A 229 -1.77 7.90 -14.72
CA ASP A 229 -2.38 9.14 -15.20
C ASP A 229 -1.36 10.28 -15.21
N VAL A 230 -0.49 10.30 -14.19
CA VAL A 230 0.61 11.25 -14.10
C VAL A 230 1.84 10.53 -13.55
N VAL A 231 3.01 10.81 -14.13
CA VAL A 231 4.31 10.39 -13.58
C VAL A 231 5.02 11.64 -13.08
N VAL A 232 5.58 11.56 -11.86
CA VAL A 232 6.36 12.62 -11.22
C VAL A 232 7.71 12.07 -10.75
N ASP A 233 8.70 12.95 -10.64
CA ASP A 233 10.04 12.55 -10.19
C ASP A 233 10.18 12.55 -8.67
N MET A 234 9.35 13.33 -7.96
CA MET A 234 9.44 13.45 -6.51
C MET A 234 8.10 13.83 -5.85
N ALA A 235 7.99 13.52 -4.55
CA ALA A 235 6.75 13.68 -3.78
C ALA A 235 6.18 15.11 -3.80
N ARG A 236 7.02 16.15 -3.78
CA ARG A 236 6.58 17.56 -3.80
C ARG A 236 5.74 17.94 -5.04
N GLU A 237 5.77 17.13 -6.10
CA GLU A 237 5.01 17.38 -7.32
C GLU A 237 3.58 16.83 -7.25
N ILE A 238 3.25 16.01 -6.25
CA ILE A 238 1.92 15.38 -6.09
C ILE A 238 0.78 16.41 -6.11
N PRO A 239 0.83 17.56 -5.37
CA PRO A 239 -0.27 18.52 -5.38
C PRO A 239 -0.54 19.10 -6.79
N ALA A 240 0.50 19.37 -7.56
CA ALA A 240 0.36 19.83 -8.94
C ALA A 240 -0.09 18.70 -9.89
N ALA A 241 0.31 17.45 -9.62
CA ALA A 241 -0.12 16.30 -10.38
C ALA A 241 -1.62 16.00 -10.21
N LEU A 242 -2.17 16.17 -9.01
CA LEU A 242 -3.61 16.02 -8.73
C LEU A 242 -4.45 16.94 -9.62
N ALA A 243 -4.04 18.20 -9.81
CA ALA A 243 -4.73 19.14 -10.67
C ALA A 243 -4.70 18.77 -12.17
N ARG A 244 -3.88 17.79 -12.57
CA ARG A 244 -3.80 17.28 -13.95
C ARG A 244 -4.72 16.08 -14.20
N ILE A 245 -5.28 15.49 -13.15
CA ILE A 245 -6.20 14.36 -13.27
C ILE A 245 -7.60 14.87 -13.57
N PRO A 246 -8.23 14.47 -14.70
CA PRO A 246 -9.57 14.91 -15.06
C PRO A 246 -10.60 14.57 -13.97
N GLY A 247 -11.42 15.55 -13.59
CA GLY A 247 -12.46 15.38 -12.57
C GLY A 247 -12.01 15.56 -11.12
N LEU A 248 -10.70 15.76 -10.84
CA LEU A 248 -10.16 16.04 -9.51
C LEU A 248 -9.70 17.51 -9.32
N ALA A 249 -9.73 18.29 -10.39
CA ALA A 249 -9.38 19.73 -10.40
C ALA A 249 -10.54 20.59 -9.90
#